data_55149650c0f16c30bacdffa102b25085
#
_entry.id   55149650c0f16c30bacdffa102b25085
#
_cell.length_a   1.000
_cell.length_b   1.000
_cell.length_c   1.000
_cell.angle_alpha   90.00
_cell.angle_beta   90.00
_cell.angle_gamma   90.00
#
_symmetry.space_group_name_H-M   'P 1'
#
loop_
_entity.id
_entity.type
_entity.pdbx_description
1 polymer ?
#
loop_
_entity_poly.entity_id
_entity_poly.type
_entity_poly.pdbx_seq_one_letter_code
_entity_poly.pdbx_strand_id
1 'polypeptide(L)'
;MGYLTRTGRRRRRPDTVVGMTPAESMPSAPDALAPTVTDRLVAANRGYADDFADPGMDARPVLRVAVVACMDARLDLHAALGLELGDCHTIRNAGGVVTDDTIRSLTISQRALGTRSVVLIHHTDCGLLNLTEEFRFELEAEVGQRPAWSVESFRDLDADVRQSIRRVETSPFLLHTDDVRGFVFDVRTGLLREVSVEQIPAGD
;
A
#
# COMPACT_ATOMS: atom_id res chain seq x y z
N MET A 1 -60.56 38.37 49.74
CA MET A 1 -60.83 39.37 48.72
C MET A 1 -59.56 40.20 48.54
N GLY A 2 -58.99 40.25 47.39
CA GLY A 2 -57.84 41.09 47.10
C GLY A 2 -56.85 40.43 46.10
N TYR A 3 -57.17 40.55 44.81
CA TYR A 3 -56.32 40.16 43.69
C TYR A 3 -55.17 41.17 43.54
N LEU A 4 -53.92 40.72 43.60
CA LEU A 4 -52.76 41.48 43.20
C LEU A 4 -52.25 41.00 41.85
N THR A 5 -52.45 41.85 40.85
CA THR A 5 -51.97 41.71 39.47
C THR A 5 -50.44 41.95 39.43
N ARG A 6 -49.70 40.95 38.99
CA ARG A 6 -48.27 41.07 38.79
C ARG A 6 -47.97 41.27 37.29
N THR A 7 -47.62 42.49 36.95
CA THR A 7 -47.18 42.89 35.60
C THR A 7 -45.79 42.33 35.33
N GLY A 8 -45.71 41.34 34.42
CA GLY A 8 -44.48 40.75 33.95
C GLY A 8 -43.78 41.64 32.91
N ARG A 9 -42.61 42.19 33.23
CA ARG A 9 -41.74 42.81 32.24
C ARG A 9 -41.17 41.76 31.33
N ARG A 10 -41.51 41.80 30.02
CA ARG A 10 -40.83 41.03 28.95
C ARG A 10 -39.41 41.60 28.78
N ARG A 11 -38.41 40.80 29.07
CA ARG A 11 -37.02 41.05 28.66
C ARG A 11 -36.93 40.79 27.16
N ARG A 12 -36.56 41.78 26.39
CA ARG A 12 -36.17 41.68 24.99
C ARG A 12 -34.86 40.88 24.94
N ARG A 13 -34.79 39.80 24.16
CA ARG A 13 -33.53 39.13 23.77
C ARG A 13 -32.84 40.02 22.75
N PRO A 14 -31.49 40.16 22.78
CA PRO A 14 -30.78 40.81 21.70
C PRO A 14 -30.77 39.84 20.49
N ASP A 15 -31.19 40.33 19.34
CA ASP A 15 -31.06 39.65 18.04
C ASP A 15 -29.59 39.66 17.65
N THR A 16 -28.89 38.57 17.94
CA THR A 16 -27.58 38.32 17.37
C THR A 16 -27.79 37.74 15.98
N VAL A 17 -27.78 38.60 14.97
CA VAL A 17 -27.66 38.17 13.57
C VAL A 17 -26.28 37.57 13.39
N VAL A 18 -26.24 36.24 13.44
CA VAL A 18 -25.03 35.52 13.00
C VAL A 18 -24.95 35.70 11.49
N GLY A 19 -23.97 36.51 11.04
CA GLY A 19 -23.68 36.69 9.63
C GLY A 19 -23.30 35.34 9.04
N MET A 20 -24.18 34.83 8.15
CA MET A 20 -23.81 33.70 7.29
C MET A 20 -22.70 34.18 6.38
N THR A 21 -21.50 33.63 6.58
CA THR A 21 -20.42 33.71 5.60
C THR A 21 -20.95 33.13 4.29
N PRO A 22 -20.73 33.78 3.13
CA PRO A 22 -21.08 33.18 1.85
C PRO A 22 -20.42 31.83 1.74
N ALA A 23 -21.19 30.81 1.39
CA ALA A 23 -20.65 29.48 1.09
C ALA A 23 -19.52 29.65 0.08
N GLU A 24 -18.33 29.20 0.44
CA GLU A 24 -17.24 29.08 -0.51
C GLU A 24 -17.78 28.30 -1.70
N SER A 25 -17.66 28.88 -2.89
CA SER A 25 -18.11 28.28 -4.13
C SER A 25 -17.38 26.95 -4.26
N MET A 26 -18.12 25.84 -4.24
CA MET A 26 -17.56 24.52 -4.57
C MET A 26 -16.80 24.63 -5.89
N PRO A 27 -15.62 24.03 -6.00
CA PRO A 27 -14.87 24.03 -7.25
C PRO A 27 -15.81 23.51 -8.35
N SER A 28 -15.91 24.25 -9.45
CA SER A 28 -16.69 23.83 -10.61
C SER A 28 -16.28 22.41 -10.99
N ALA A 29 -17.27 21.56 -11.29
CA ALA A 29 -17.02 20.23 -11.81
C ALA A 29 -15.96 20.30 -12.92
N PRO A 30 -14.98 19.37 -12.95
CA PRO A 30 -13.94 19.38 -13.96
C PRO A 30 -14.61 19.39 -15.33
N ASP A 31 -14.09 20.24 -16.20
CA ASP A 31 -14.58 20.46 -17.55
C ASP A 31 -14.81 19.09 -18.22
N ALA A 32 -16.04 18.75 -18.57
CA ALA A 32 -16.44 17.43 -19.06
C ALA A 32 -15.73 17.04 -20.39
N LEU A 33 -14.92 17.95 -20.95
CA LEU A 33 -14.18 17.77 -22.20
C LEU A 33 -12.67 17.55 -21.99
N ALA A 34 -12.13 17.73 -20.79
CA ALA A 34 -10.71 17.47 -20.54
C ALA A 34 -10.46 15.97 -20.33
N PRO A 35 -9.45 15.37 -21.00
CA PRO A 35 -9.14 13.95 -20.84
C PRO A 35 -8.76 13.64 -19.38
N THR A 36 -9.33 12.59 -18.83
CA THR A 36 -9.00 12.09 -17.49
C THR A 36 -7.56 11.56 -17.46
N VAL A 37 -7.04 11.31 -16.25
CA VAL A 37 -5.74 10.62 -16.10
C VAL A 37 -5.79 9.25 -16.78
N THR A 38 -6.89 8.51 -16.63
CA THR A 38 -7.08 7.21 -17.27
C THR A 38 -7.06 7.29 -18.79
N ASP A 39 -7.70 8.30 -19.38
CA ASP A 39 -7.69 8.50 -20.83
C ASP A 39 -6.27 8.73 -21.36
N ARG A 40 -5.45 9.49 -20.63
CA ARG A 40 -4.04 9.70 -20.96
C ARG A 40 -3.22 8.40 -20.89
N LEU A 41 -3.46 7.56 -19.88
CA LEU A 41 -2.78 6.27 -19.75
C LEU A 41 -3.18 5.31 -20.88
N VAL A 42 -4.47 5.27 -21.25
CA VAL A 42 -4.96 4.48 -22.40
C VAL A 42 -4.37 4.98 -23.71
N ALA A 43 -4.24 6.30 -23.90
CA ALA A 43 -3.61 6.87 -25.09
C ALA A 43 -2.11 6.50 -25.17
N ALA A 44 -1.39 6.54 -24.03
CA ALA A 44 0.01 6.12 -23.98
C ALA A 44 0.17 4.62 -24.32
N ASN A 45 -0.77 3.77 -23.85
CA ASN A 45 -0.77 2.34 -24.19
C ASN A 45 -0.95 2.09 -25.70
N ARG A 46 -1.75 2.90 -26.39
CA ARG A 46 -1.87 2.78 -27.86
C ARG A 46 -0.54 3.03 -28.55
N GLY A 47 0.19 4.07 -28.16
CA GLY A 47 1.53 4.33 -28.70
C GLY A 47 2.52 3.21 -28.38
N TYR A 48 2.45 2.63 -27.18
CA TYR A 48 3.25 1.45 -26.84
C TYR A 48 2.89 0.23 -27.71
N ALA A 49 1.59 0.02 -27.97
CA ALA A 49 1.12 -1.12 -28.76
C ALA A 49 1.50 -1.01 -30.26
N ASP A 50 1.62 0.21 -30.80
CA ASP A 50 2.02 0.43 -32.19
C ASP A 50 3.48 -0.03 -32.45
N ASP A 51 4.34 0.04 -31.43
CA ASP A 51 5.74 -0.38 -31.49
C ASP A 51 5.98 -1.76 -30.86
N PHE A 52 4.92 -2.40 -30.30
CA PHE A 52 5.05 -3.66 -29.58
C PHE A 52 5.30 -4.82 -30.52
N ALA A 53 6.44 -5.47 -30.34
CA ALA A 53 6.73 -6.77 -30.93
C ALA A 53 6.61 -7.85 -29.83
N ASP A 54 5.73 -8.85 -30.03
CA ASP A 54 5.62 -9.96 -29.11
C ASP A 54 6.98 -10.67 -28.94
N PRO A 55 7.59 -10.65 -27.77
CA PRO A 55 8.88 -11.30 -27.55
C PRO A 55 8.78 -12.83 -27.47
N GLY A 56 7.59 -13.41 -27.52
CA GLY A 56 7.36 -14.86 -27.41
C GLY A 56 7.73 -15.43 -26.04
N MET A 57 7.66 -14.62 -24.98
CA MET A 57 8.04 -15.03 -23.62
C MET A 57 7.00 -15.94 -22.99
N ASP A 58 7.47 -16.90 -22.18
CA ASP A 58 6.63 -17.68 -21.26
C ASP A 58 6.21 -16.78 -20.07
N ALA A 59 5.10 -17.14 -19.45
CA ALA A 59 4.66 -16.54 -18.19
C ALA A 59 5.59 -16.88 -17.00
N ARG A 60 6.48 -17.86 -17.16
CA ARG A 60 7.47 -18.26 -16.17
C ARG A 60 8.66 -17.32 -16.19
N PRO A 61 9.04 -16.73 -15.04
CA PRO A 61 10.16 -15.79 -15.01
C PRO A 61 11.49 -16.51 -15.24
N VAL A 62 12.34 -15.91 -16.07
CA VAL A 62 13.63 -16.47 -16.49
C VAL A 62 14.54 -16.71 -15.27
N LEU A 63 14.61 -15.76 -14.32
CA LEU A 63 15.43 -15.85 -13.12
C LEU A 63 14.79 -16.69 -12.01
N ARG A 64 13.57 -17.16 -12.20
CA ARG A 64 12.79 -17.93 -11.20
C ARG A 64 12.70 -17.25 -9.84
N VAL A 65 12.64 -15.94 -9.82
CA VAL A 65 12.52 -15.11 -8.61
C VAL A 65 11.19 -14.39 -8.56
N ALA A 66 10.63 -14.26 -7.37
CA ALA A 66 9.52 -13.36 -7.06
C ALA A 66 10.02 -12.21 -6.17
N VAL A 67 9.75 -10.99 -6.58
CA VAL A 67 10.08 -9.77 -5.82
C VAL A 67 8.79 -9.22 -5.22
N VAL A 68 8.76 -9.10 -3.89
CA VAL A 68 7.67 -8.45 -3.14
C VAL A 68 8.16 -7.11 -2.66
N ALA A 69 7.46 -6.03 -2.98
CA ALA A 69 7.89 -4.69 -2.62
C ALA A 69 6.73 -3.72 -2.34
N CYS A 70 7.05 -2.60 -1.71
CA CYS A 70 6.08 -1.52 -1.53
C CYS A 70 5.57 -0.97 -2.86
N MET A 71 4.30 -0.53 -2.87
CA MET A 71 3.67 0.15 -4.00
C MET A 71 4.14 1.60 -4.18
N ASP A 72 5.03 2.11 -3.33
CA ASP A 72 5.56 3.47 -3.35
C ASP A 72 6.08 3.83 -4.75
N ALA A 73 5.61 4.96 -5.29
CA ALA A 73 5.89 5.37 -6.65
C ALA A 73 7.37 5.72 -6.91
N ARG A 74 8.17 5.90 -5.84
CA ARG A 74 9.61 6.16 -5.93
C ARG A 74 10.44 4.89 -6.19
N LEU A 75 9.85 3.70 -6.06
CA LEU A 75 10.54 2.43 -6.26
C LEU A 75 10.37 1.94 -7.70
N ASP A 76 11.41 2.12 -8.51
CA ASP A 76 11.57 1.47 -9.80
C ASP A 76 12.37 0.18 -9.61
N LEU A 77 11.68 -0.94 -9.42
CA LEU A 77 12.31 -2.22 -9.11
C LEU A 77 13.13 -2.77 -10.27
N HIS A 78 12.67 -2.55 -11.51
CA HIS A 78 13.41 -3.03 -12.67
C HIS A 78 14.75 -2.32 -12.80
N ALA A 79 14.76 -0.99 -12.74
CA ALA A 79 16.00 -0.23 -12.77
C ALA A 79 16.90 -0.52 -11.56
N ALA A 80 16.33 -0.57 -10.34
CA ALA A 80 17.09 -0.75 -9.11
C ALA A 80 17.77 -2.12 -9.01
N LEU A 81 17.17 -3.16 -9.60
CA LEU A 81 17.69 -4.55 -9.55
C LEU A 81 18.33 -4.98 -10.87
N GLY A 82 18.35 -4.14 -11.90
CA GLY A 82 18.86 -4.47 -13.23
C GLY A 82 18.05 -5.58 -13.91
N LEU A 83 16.72 -5.57 -13.75
CA LEU A 83 15.81 -6.58 -14.29
C LEU A 83 15.27 -6.15 -15.65
N GLU A 84 15.19 -7.12 -16.55
CA GLU A 84 14.56 -6.98 -17.84
C GLU A 84 13.11 -7.55 -17.83
N LEU A 85 12.38 -7.29 -18.90
CA LEU A 85 11.05 -7.86 -19.08
C LEU A 85 11.11 -9.39 -19.12
N GLY A 86 10.32 -10.06 -18.26
CA GLY A 86 10.27 -11.51 -18.17
C GLY A 86 11.22 -12.13 -17.14
N ASP A 87 12.08 -11.35 -16.47
CA ASP A 87 13.06 -11.88 -15.51
C ASP A 87 12.44 -12.36 -14.20
N CYS A 88 11.43 -11.66 -13.69
CA CYS A 88 10.87 -11.93 -12.36
C CYS A 88 9.35 -11.76 -12.32
N HIS A 89 8.72 -12.32 -11.30
CA HIS A 89 7.39 -11.90 -10.88
C HIS A 89 7.51 -10.73 -9.89
N THR A 90 6.75 -9.68 -10.11
CA THR A 90 6.70 -8.50 -9.23
C THR A 90 5.35 -8.42 -8.53
N ILE A 91 5.36 -8.43 -7.20
CA ILE A 91 4.19 -8.29 -6.33
C ILE A 91 4.36 -6.99 -5.54
N ARG A 92 3.39 -6.08 -5.63
CA ARG A 92 3.45 -4.78 -4.94
C ARG A 92 2.19 -4.52 -4.15
N ASN A 93 2.37 -4.13 -2.88
CA ASN A 93 1.28 -3.75 -1.99
C ASN A 93 1.69 -2.59 -1.06
N ALA A 94 0.78 -2.15 -0.20
CA ALA A 94 1.10 -1.15 0.81
C ALA A 94 2.16 -1.72 1.78
N GLY A 95 3.30 -1.04 1.88
CA GLY A 95 4.43 -1.42 2.74
C GLY A 95 5.36 -2.51 2.19
N GLY A 96 4.97 -3.28 1.20
CA GLY A 96 5.73 -4.46 0.76
C GLY A 96 5.63 -5.63 1.72
N VAL A 97 4.64 -5.62 2.61
CA VAL A 97 4.45 -6.63 3.67
C VAL A 97 3.92 -7.95 3.13
N VAL A 98 4.25 -9.04 3.79
CA VAL A 98 3.75 -10.36 3.43
C VAL A 98 2.37 -10.57 4.06
N THR A 99 1.32 -10.31 3.29
CA THR A 99 -0.09 -10.56 3.65
C THR A 99 -0.55 -11.93 3.16
N ASP A 100 -1.77 -12.34 3.50
CA ASP A 100 -2.37 -13.60 2.99
C ASP A 100 -2.47 -13.59 1.46
N ASP A 101 -2.76 -12.43 0.84
CA ASP A 101 -2.75 -12.32 -0.62
C ASP A 101 -1.33 -12.40 -1.21
N THR A 102 -0.33 -11.90 -0.50
CA THR A 102 1.07 -12.09 -0.88
C THR A 102 1.44 -13.58 -0.84
N ILE A 103 1.07 -14.31 0.22
CA ILE A 103 1.28 -15.77 0.29
C ILE A 103 0.54 -16.49 -0.83
N ARG A 104 -0.72 -16.14 -1.12
CA ARG A 104 -1.46 -16.69 -2.25
C ARG A 104 -0.72 -16.48 -3.57
N SER A 105 -0.23 -15.28 -3.81
CA SER A 105 0.49 -14.91 -5.03
C SER A 105 1.82 -15.66 -5.15
N LEU A 106 2.60 -15.74 -4.08
CA LEU A 106 3.85 -16.51 -4.02
C LEU A 106 3.59 -18.01 -4.21
N THR A 107 2.50 -18.55 -3.67
CA THR A 107 2.09 -19.96 -3.86
C THR A 107 1.87 -20.28 -5.34
N ILE A 108 1.14 -19.42 -6.04
CA ILE A 108 0.89 -19.58 -7.49
C ILE A 108 2.20 -19.42 -8.26
N SER A 109 3.00 -18.41 -7.91
CA SER A 109 4.31 -18.15 -8.50
C SER A 109 5.24 -19.37 -8.42
N GLN A 110 5.31 -20.04 -7.27
CA GLN A 110 6.15 -21.21 -7.10
C GLN A 110 5.55 -22.47 -7.72
N ARG A 111 4.29 -22.78 -7.38
CA ARG A 111 3.67 -24.09 -7.76
C ARG A 111 3.26 -24.18 -9.22
N ALA A 112 2.76 -23.09 -9.80
CA ALA A 112 2.30 -23.06 -11.18
C ALA A 112 3.34 -22.51 -12.17
N LEU A 113 4.17 -21.53 -11.72
CA LEU A 113 5.05 -20.76 -12.60
C LEU A 113 6.54 -20.95 -12.28
N GLY A 114 6.89 -21.79 -11.30
CA GLY A 114 8.24 -22.34 -11.12
C GLY A 114 9.26 -21.40 -10.49
N THR A 115 8.86 -20.33 -9.79
CA THR A 115 9.79 -19.51 -9.00
C THR A 115 10.35 -20.32 -7.83
N ARG A 116 11.52 -19.92 -7.35
CA ARG A 116 12.21 -20.58 -6.23
C ARG A 116 12.67 -19.58 -5.18
N SER A 117 13.24 -18.47 -5.64
CA SER A 117 13.77 -17.41 -4.77
C SER A 117 12.72 -16.36 -4.48
N VAL A 118 12.73 -15.77 -3.27
CA VAL A 118 11.88 -14.67 -2.86
C VAL A 118 12.73 -13.51 -2.34
N VAL A 119 12.54 -12.34 -2.94
CA VAL A 119 13.19 -11.10 -2.53
C VAL A 119 12.12 -10.17 -1.95
N LEU A 120 12.29 -9.75 -0.69
CA LEU A 120 11.38 -8.85 0.01
C LEU A 120 12.04 -7.48 0.15
N ILE A 121 11.36 -6.42 -0.31
CA ILE A 121 11.94 -5.07 -0.31
C ILE A 121 10.98 -4.10 0.39
N HIS A 122 11.39 -3.67 1.58
CA HIS A 122 10.83 -2.50 2.25
C HIS A 122 11.66 -1.27 1.91
N HIS A 123 11.26 -0.06 2.35
CA HIS A 123 12.01 1.14 2.03
C HIS A 123 11.96 2.17 3.14
N THR A 124 12.95 3.04 3.19
CA THR A 124 12.97 4.19 4.10
C THR A 124 11.85 5.16 3.76
N ASP A 125 11.37 5.91 4.76
CA ASP A 125 10.31 6.92 4.59
C ASP A 125 9.00 6.33 4.00
N CYS A 126 8.66 5.09 4.41
CA CYS A 126 7.41 4.44 4.03
C CYS A 126 6.23 5.05 4.77
N GLY A 127 5.10 5.26 4.06
CA GLY A 127 3.88 5.79 4.67
C GLY A 127 3.34 4.91 5.81
N LEU A 128 3.57 3.59 5.79
CA LEU A 128 3.13 2.68 6.85
C LEU A 128 3.85 2.87 8.19
N LEU A 129 4.99 3.55 8.23
CA LEU A 129 5.66 3.94 9.47
C LEU A 129 4.83 4.92 10.31
N ASN A 130 3.95 5.69 9.67
CA ASN A 130 3.14 6.73 10.28
C ASN A 130 1.66 6.35 10.46
N LEU A 131 1.22 5.24 9.89
CA LEU A 131 -0.13 4.73 10.08
C LEU A 131 -0.23 3.90 11.37
N THR A 132 -1.42 3.90 11.96
CA THR A 132 -1.75 3.08 13.13
C THR A 132 -3.07 2.36 12.88
N GLU A 133 -3.45 1.44 13.77
CA GLU A 133 -4.77 0.80 13.72
C GLU A 133 -5.92 1.81 13.89
N GLU A 134 -5.64 3.03 14.36
CA GLU A 134 -6.62 4.11 14.45
C GLU A 134 -7.21 4.47 13.08
N PHE A 135 -6.40 4.39 12.02
CA PHE A 135 -6.87 4.55 10.64
C PHE A 135 -8.07 3.64 10.31
N ARG A 136 -8.12 2.40 10.83
CA ARG A 136 -9.26 1.50 10.61
C ARG A 136 -10.50 1.94 11.36
N PHE A 137 -10.35 2.51 12.55
CA PHE A 137 -11.47 3.05 13.32
C PHE A 137 -12.05 4.32 12.68
N GLU A 138 -11.18 5.19 12.19
CA GLU A 138 -11.61 6.38 11.43
C GLU A 138 -12.37 5.98 10.16
N LEU A 139 -11.85 5.02 9.41
CA LEU A 139 -12.50 4.51 8.22
C LEU A 139 -13.84 3.83 8.53
N GLU A 140 -13.93 3.04 9.62
CA GLU A 140 -15.19 2.44 10.08
C GLU A 140 -16.21 3.53 10.43
N ALA A 141 -15.78 4.61 11.10
CA ALA A 141 -16.64 5.72 11.44
C ALA A 141 -17.16 6.48 10.20
N GLU A 142 -16.33 6.61 9.17
CA GLU A 142 -16.65 7.29 7.92
C GLU A 142 -17.64 6.49 7.06
N VAL A 143 -17.37 5.19 6.86
CA VAL A 143 -18.11 4.36 5.90
C VAL A 143 -19.16 3.45 6.53
N GLY A 144 -19.21 3.37 7.86
CA GLY A 144 -20.15 2.51 8.61
C GLY A 144 -19.83 1.02 8.56
N GLN A 145 -18.65 0.63 8.08
CA GLN A 145 -18.23 -0.77 7.99
C GLN A 145 -16.75 -0.92 8.38
N ARG A 146 -16.48 -1.80 9.33
CA ARG A 146 -15.09 -2.09 9.74
C ARG A 146 -14.37 -2.92 8.68
N PRO A 147 -13.17 -2.49 8.24
CA PRO A 147 -12.35 -3.29 7.33
C PRO A 147 -11.95 -4.62 7.98
N ALA A 148 -12.05 -5.72 7.20
CA ALA A 148 -11.63 -7.05 7.66
C ALA A 148 -10.11 -7.24 7.64
N TRP A 149 -9.39 -6.41 6.88
CA TRP A 149 -7.93 -6.43 6.78
C TRP A 149 -7.27 -5.57 7.87
N SER A 150 -6.06 -5.89 8.24
CA SER A 150 -5.22 -5.09 9.12
C SER A 150 -4.39 -4.07 8.32
N VAL A 151 -4.02 -2.94 8.96
CA VAL A 151 -3.19 -1.91 8.29
C VAL A 151 -1.80 -2.45 7.97
N GLU A 152 -1.33 -3.43 8.74
CA GLU A 152 0.03 -3.99 8.67
C GLU A 152 1.08 -2.88 8.83
N SER A 153 0.80 -1.89 9.68
CA SER A 153 1.74 -0.81 10.01
C SER A 153 2.89 -1.33 10.87
N PHE A 154 4.04 -0.72 10.71
CA PHE A 154 5.24 -1.09 11.46
C PHE A 154 5.98 0.17 11.94
N ARG A 155 6.78 0.03 13.00
CA ARG A 155 7.61 1.11 13.56
C ARG A 155 9.10 0.89 13.33
N ASP A 156 9.50 -0.34 13.11
CA ASP A 156 10.87 -0.77 12.86
C ASP A 156 10.92 -1.54 11.55
N LEU A 157 11.59 -0.95 10.56
CA LEU A 157 11.74 -1.52 9.22
C LEU A 157 12.42 -2.88 9.23
N ASP A 158 13.49 -3.03 9.99
CA ASP A 158 14.27 -4.26 10.03
C ASP A 158 13.49 -5.39 10.72
N ALA A 159 12.75 -5.06 11.78
CA ALA A 159 11.89 -6.02 12.46
C ALA A 159 10.76 -6.51 11.54
N ASP A 160 10.17 -5.61 10.74
CA ASP A 160 9.09 -5.95 9.82
C ASP A 160 9.60 -6.78 8.63
N VAL A 161 10.77 -6.45 8.08
CA VAL A 161 11.42 -7.30 7.07
C VAL A 161 11.67 -8.70 7.61
N ARG A 162 12.19 -8.85 8.85
CA ARG A 162 12.39 -10.16 9.48
C ARG A 162 11.06 -10.92 9.69
N GLN A 163 10.01 -10.20 10.07
CA GLN A 163 8.68 -10.80 10.20
C GLN A 163 8.17 -11.29 8.85
N SER A 164 8.33 -10.50 7.79
CA SER A 164 7.97 -10.87 6.42
C SER A 164 8.73 -12.10 5.94
N ILE A 165 10.05 -12.19 6.19
CA ILE A 165 10.88 -13.37 5.89
C ILE A 165 10.29 -14.59 6.62
N ARG A 166 10.06 -14.51 7.93
CA ARG A 166 9.51 -15.62 8.71
C ARG A 166 8.14 -16.07 8.20
N ARG A 167 7.25 -15.14 7.80
CA ARG A 167 5.93 -15.51 7.23
C ARG A 167 6.07 -16.32 5.94
N VAL A 168 7.08 -16.04 5.11
CA VAL A 168 7.37 -16.84 3.91
C VAL A 168 7.96 -18.19 4.32
N GLU A 169 9.00 -18.21 5.16
CA GLU A 169 9.72 -19.43 5.56
C GLU A 169 8.83 -20.44 6.28
N THR A 170 7.88 -19.97 7.09
CA THR A 170 6.98 -20.84 7.87
C THR A 170 5.66 -21.17 7.17
N SER A 171 5.44 -20.65 5.97
CA SER A 171 4.19 -20.89 5.24
C SER A 171 4.11 -22.33 4.72
N PRO A 172 3.06 -23.09 5.10
CA PRO A 172 2.90 -24.47 4.63
C PRO A 172 2.49 -24.55 3.15
N PHE A 173 2.15 -23.42 2.53
CA PHE A 173 1.69 -23.37 1.15
C PHE A 173 2.84 -23.25 0.14
N LEU A 174 3.99 -22.76 0.58
CA LEU A 174 5.16 -22.53 -0.26
C LEU A 174 6.01 -23.79 -0.39
N LEU A 175 6.62 -24.00 -1.57
CA LEU A 175 7.48 -25.14 -1.86
C LEU A 175 8.95 -24.86 -1.57
N HIS A 176 9.35 -23.58 -1.79
CA HIS A 176 10.72 -23.13 -1.69
C HIS A 176 10.79 -21.99 -0.70
N THR A 177 11.40 -22.26 0.45
CA THR A 177 11.54 -21.31 1.58
C THR A 177 12.99 -21.19 2.02
N ASP A 178 13.91 -21.80 1.29
CA ASP A 178 15.34 -21.88 1.56
C ASP A 178 16.16 -20.71 0.97
N ASP A 179 15.57 -19.95 0.03
CA ASP A 179 16.16 -18.75 -0.55
C ASP A 179 15.18 -17.56 -0.46
N VAL A 180 15.03 -17.04 0.77
CA VAL A 180 14.20 -15.87 1.09
C VAL A 180 15.08 -14.80 1.70
N ARG A 181 15.22 -13.68 1.00
CA ARG A 181 16.07 -12.56 1.45
C ARG A 181 15.29 -11.28 1.55
N GLY A 182 15.57 -10.48 2.57
CA GLY A 182 14.90 -9.23 2.85
C GLY A 182 15.82 -8.02 2.85
N PHE A 183 15.35 -6.92 2.31
CA PHE A 183 16.13 -5.71 2.08
C PHE A 183 15.36 -4.47 2.48
N VAL A 184 16.10 -3.42 2.82
CA VAL A 184 15.59 -2.06 2.93
C VAL A 184 16.20 -1.23 1.81
N PHE A 185 15.36 -0.67 0.96
CA PHE A 185 15.73 0.28 -0.08
C PHE A 185 15.75 1.69 0.49
N ASP A 186 16.85 2.40 0.34
CA ASP A 186 16.95 3.80 0.71
C ASP A 186 16.45 4.68 -0.45
N VAL A 187 15.32 5.36 -0.25
CA VAL A 187 14.69 6.19 -1.30
C VAL A 187 15.49 7.44 -1.69
N ARG A 188 16.52 7.79 -0.92
CA ARG A 188 17.37 8.95 -1.19
C ARG A 188 18.64 8.58 -1.96
N THR A 189 19.17 7.39 -1.72
CA THR A 189 20.43 6.94 -2.31
C THR A 189 20.25 5.86 -3.36
N GLY A 190 19.11 5.17 -3.40
CA GLY A 190 18.86 4.03 -4.27
C GLY A 190 19.56 2.73 -3.83
N LEU A 191 20.20 2.72 -2.67
CA LEU A 191 20.92 1.54 -2.18
C LEU A 191 19.98 0.54 -1.51
N LEU A 192 20.25 -0.74 -1.75
CA LEU A 192 19.66 -1.86 -1.01
C LEU A 192 20.60 -2.28 0.12
N ARG A 193 20.06 -2.34 1.33
CA ARG A 193 20.72 -2.91 2.49
C ARG A 193 20.01 -4.20 2.90
N GLU A 194 20.73 -5.29 2.94
CA GLU A 194 20.18 -6.57 3.41
C GLU A 194 19.91 -6.54 4.91
N VAL A 195 18.80 -7.14 5.32
CA VAL A 195 18.43 -7.33 6.73
C VAL A 195 18.79 -8.76 7.14
N SER A 196 19.75 -8.89 8.03
CA SER A 196 20.15 -10.20 8.56
C SER A 196 19.04 -10.80 9.41
N VAL A 197 18.71 -12.05 9.15
CA VAL A 197 17.94 -12.90 10.04
C VAL A 197 18.93 -13.48 11.03
N GLU A 198 18.96 -13.02 12.28
CA GLU A 198 19.68 -13.71 13.33
C GLU A 198 19.07 -15.11 13.46
N GLN A 199 19.87 -16.13 13.21
CA GLN A 199 19.46 -17.50 13.51
C GLN A 199 19.24 -17.55 15.03
N ILE A 200 18.00 -17.71 15.46
CA ILE A 200 17.73 -18.08 16.85
C ILE A 200 18.38 -19.46 17.00
N PRO A 201 19.40 -19.61 17.88
CA PRO A 201 19.97 -20.93 18.09
C PRO A 201 18.84 -21.87 18.44
N ALA A 202 18.78 -23.02 17.75
CA ALA A 202 17.83 -24.08 18.09
C ALA A 202 18.04 -24.37 19.58
N GLY A 203 17.05 -24.06 20.41
CA GLY A 203 17.10 -24.37 21.84
C GLY A 203 17.25 -25.87 21.99
N ASP A 204 18.25 -26.27 22.77
CA ASP A 204 18.51 -27.64 23.19
C ASP A 204 17.31 -28.23 23.97
#